data_08caa36fd8964241d01ef12a0fdbc31a
#
_entry.id   08caa36fd8964241d01ef12a0fdbc31a
#
_cell.length_a   1.000
_cell.length_b   1.000
_cell.length_c   1.000
_cell.angle_alpha   90.00
_cell.angle_beta   90.00
_cell.angle_gamma   90.00
#
_symmetry.space_group_name_H-M   'P 1'
#
loop_
_entity.id
_entity.type
_entity.pdbx_description
1 polymer ?
#
loop_
_entity_poly.entity_id
_entity_poly.type
_entity_poly.pdbx_seq_one_letter_code
_entity_poly.pdbx_strand_id
1 'polypeptide(L)'
;TTNKAEFQQGYFVKYGDGGVDIEPLANLFKMQVYQLAKFLNIPSEIIERKASPDTWSFDVSDEEFFFSLPYEIIDLMLYAKEKSVPLDEICTVLNLKEEQVKRIFQSQERKRKASKTSRVFPPSWNKKELL
;
A
#
# COMPACT_ATOMS: atom_id res chain seq x y z
N THR A 1 -11.53 4.47 1.17
CA THR A 1 -10.94 4.05 -0.11
C THR A 1 -9.56 3.46 0.13
N THR A 2 -9.33 2.29 -0.42
CA THR A 2 -8.07 1.55 -0.28
C THR A 2 -7.06 2.04 -1.33
N ASN A 3 -5.82 2.26 -0.94
CA ASN A 3 -4.73 2.55 -1.87
C ASN A 3 -4.05 1.26 -2.37
N LYS A 4 -3.15 1.39 -3.34
CA LYS A 4 -2.47 0.24 -3.96
C LYS A 4 -1.68 -0.62 -2.98
N ALA A 5 -0.98 -0.01 -2.03
CA ALA A 5 -0.18 -0.73 -1.04
C ALA A 5 -1.07 -1.53 -0.07
N GLU A 6 -2.13 -0.92 0.42
CA GLU A 6 -3.13 -1.56 1.28
C GLU A 6 -3.81 -2.72 0.53
N PHE A 7 -4.28 -2.45 -0.68
CA PHE A 7 -4.93 -3.47 -1.52
C PHE A 7 -4.01 -4.67 -1.80
N GLN A 8 -2.78 -4.43 -2.23
CA GLN A 8 -1.84 -5.50 -2.57
C GLN A 8 -1.46 -6.37 -1.37
N GLN A 9 -1.40 -5.80 -0.17
CA GLN A 9 -1.09 -6.52 1.05
C GLN A 9 -2.33 -7.05 1.80
N GLY A 10 -3.54 -6.68 1.34
CA GLY A 10 -4.79 -7.15 1.94
C GLY A 10 -5.15 -6.43 3.24
N TYR A 11 -4.76 -5.18 3.36
CA TYR A 11 -5.13 -4.28 4.45
C TYR A 11 -6.39 -3.51 4.09
N PHE A 12 -7.54 -4.15 4.24
CA PHE A 12 -8.87 -3.59 3.98
C PHE A 12 -9.95 -4.34 4.75
N VAL A 13 -11.10 -3.72 4.92
CA VAL A 13 -12.28 -4.32 5.53
C VAL A 13 -13.21 -4.83 4.43
N LYS A 14 -13.46 -6.14 4.40
CA LYS A 14 -14.16 -6.84 3.30
C LYS A 14 -15.49 -6.20 2.89
N TYR A 15 -16.30 -5.77 3.86
CA TYR A 15 -17.62 -5.17 3.64
C TYR A 15 -17.63 -3.66 3.97
N GLY A 16 -16.46 -3.06 4.20
CA GLY A 16 -16.25 -1.64 4.32
C GLY A 16 -15.65 -1.10 3.02
N ASP A 17 -14.40 -0.65 3.09
CA ASP A 17 -13.64 -0.17 1.92
C ASP A 17 -13.44 -1.24 0.83
N GLY A 18 -13.35 -2.52 1.19
CA GLY A 18 -13.31 -3.62 0.23
C GLY A 18 -14.65 -4.00 -0.41
N GLY A 19 -15.76 -3.38 -0.02
CA GLY A 19 -17.11 -3.65 -0.52
C GLY A 19 -17.73 -2.51 -1.33
N VAL A 20 -16.91 -1.56 -1.80
CA VAL A 20 -17.35 -0.39 -2.56
C VAL A 20 -17.44 -0.68 -4.07
N ASP A 21 -18.30 0.08 -4.78
CA ASP A 21 -18.45 -0.06 -6.23
C ASP A 21 -17.29 0.53 -7.01
N ILE A 22 -16.60 1.54 -6.46
CA ILE A 22 -15.48 2.25 -7.10
C ILE A 22 -14.38 2.51 -6.08
N GLU A 23 -13.15 2.21 -6.45
CA GLU A 23 -11.93 2.51 -5.69
C GLU A 23 -10.97 3.41 -6.49
N PRO A 24 -11.16 4.72 -6.51
CA PRO A 24 -10.39 5.62 -7.37
C PRO A 24 -8.89 5.67 -7.01
N LEU A 25 -8.51 5.34 -5.78
CA LEU A 25 -7.12 5.35 -5.32
C LEU A 25 -6.42 3.99 -5.40
N ALA A 26 -7.11 2.92 -5.79
CA ALA A 26 -6.57 1.55 -5.77
C ALA A 26 -5.33 1.34 -6.64
N ASN A 27 -5.08 2.19 -7.62
CA ASN A 27 -3.89 2.15 -8.49
C ASN A 27 -2.77 3.09 -8.06
N LEU A 28 -2.97 3.87 -7.00
CA LEU A 28 -1.98 4.82 -6.47
C LEU A 28 -1.31 4.24 -5.22
N PHE A 29 0.01 4.28 -5.18
CA PHE A 29 0.76 4.05 -3.96
C PHE A 29 0.48 5.13 -2.92
N LYS A 30 0.69 4.86 -1.63
CA LYS A 30 0.40 5.83 -0.56
C LYS A 30 1.12 7.16 -0.76
N MET A 31 2.39 7.11 -1.16
CA MET A 31 3.16 8.32 -1.44
C MET A 31 2.62 9.10 -2.64
N GLN A 32 2.07 8.43 -3.64
CA GLN A 32 1.40 9.08 -4.77
C GLN A 32 0.07 9.73 -4.34
N VAL A 33 -0.66 9.12 -3.39
CA VAL A 33 -1.87 9.75 -2.81
C VAL A 33 -1.50 11.05 -2.10
N TYR A 34 -0.42 11.08 -1.32
CA TYR A 34 0.07 12.32 -0.70
C TYR A 34 0.50 13.38 -1.72
N GLN A 35 1.17 12.98 -2.81
CA GLN A 35 1.55 13.88 -3.89
C GLN A 35 0.31 14.46 -4.59
N LEU A 36 -0.69 13.63 -4.87
CA LEU A 36 -1.96 14.06 -5.45
C LEU A 36 -2.71 15.02 -4.52
N ALA A 37 -2.76 14.72 -3.23
CA ALA A 37 -3.39 15.59 -2.24
C ALA A 37 -2.72 16.98 -2.20
N LYS A 38 -1.39 17.04 -2.23
CA LYS A 38 -0.65 18.31 -2.34
C LYS A 38 -0.96 19.05 -3.63
N PHE A 39 -1.00 18.35 -4.75
CA PHE A 39 -1.35 18.94 -6.06
C PHE A 39 -2.77 19.54 -6.08
N LEU A 40 -3.71 18.88 -5.42
CA LEU A 40 -5.09 19.33 -5.28
C LEU A 40 -5.29 20.39 -4.18
N ASN A 41 -4.21 20.87 -3.55
CA ASN A 41 -4.26 21.85 -2.46
C ASN A 41 -5.15 21.41 -1.28
N ILE A 42 -5.14 20.12 -0.95
CA ILE A 42 -5.80 19.63 0.26
C ILE A 42 -5.11 20.26 1.49
N PRO A 43 -5.84 20.70 2.51
CA PRO A 43 -5.26 21.31 3.71
C PRO A 43 -4.17 20.44 4.36
N SER A 44 -3.08 21.10 4.81
CA SER A 44 -1.93 20.40 5.41
C SER A 44 -2.31 19.57 6.63
N GLU A 45 -3.27 20.03 7.43
CA GLU A 45 -3.77 19.33 8.62
C GLU A 45 -4.35 17.94 8.27
N ILE A 46 -4.88 17.78 7.04
CA ILE A 46 -5.38 16.49 6.56
C ILE A 46 -4.23 15.64 6.03
N ILE A 47 -3.30 16.24 5.27
CA ILE A 47 -2.17 15.52 4.67
C ILE A 47 -1.21 14.99 5.73
N GLU A 48 -0.95 15.80 6.78
CA GLU A 48 0.01 15.48 7.84
C GLU A 48 -0.57 14.55 8.92
N ARG A 49 -1.89 14.32 8.91
CA ARG A 49 -2.49 13.36 9.82
C ARG A 49 -1.96 11.96 9.54
N LYS A 50 -1.39 11.33 10.56
CA LYS A 50 -0.94 9.93 10.47
C LYS A 50 -2.12 9.02 10.12
N ALA A 51 -1.92 8.14 9.15
CA ALA A 51 -2.86 7.07 8.88
C ALA A 51 -2.90 6.12 10.09
N SER A 52 -4.09 5.87 10.62
CA SER A 52 -4.31 5.01 11.77
C SER A 52 -5.51 4.08 11.55
N PRO A 53 -5.51 2.87 12.13
CA PRO A 53 -6.64 1.98 12.05
C PRO A 53 -7.78 2.51 12.93
N ASP A 54 -8.82 3.06 12.32
CA ASP A 54 -9.98 3.65 13.04
C ASP A 54 -10.74 2.63 13.92
N THR A 55 -10.50 1.36 13.71
CA THR A 55 -11.13 0.26 14.47
C THR A 55 -10.34 -0.16 15.72
N TRP A 56 -9.18 0.45 15.97
CA TRP A 56 -8.32 0.11 17.09
C TRP A 56 -8.39 1.19 18.18
N SER A 57 -8.46 0.76 19.44
CA SER A 57 -8.67 1.65 20.59
C SER A 57 -7.41 2.39 21.06
N PHE A 58 -6.23 2.04 20.54
CA PHE A 58 -4.96 2.68 20.90
C PHE A 58 -4.49 3.58 19.76
N ASP A 59 -3.77 4.63 20.13
CA ASP A 59 -3.13 5.55 19.18
C ASP A 59 -1.88 4.86 18.57
N VAL A 60 -2.10 4.17 17.48
CA VAL A 60 -1.08 3.45 16.73
C VAL A 60 -1.22 3.76 15.24
N SER A 61 -0.12 3.94 14.54
CA SER A 61 -0.16 4.15 13.09
C SER A 61 -0.35 2.84 12.33
N ASP A 62 -0.89 2.92 11.10
CA ASP A 62 -0.97 1.76 10.20
C ASP A 62 0.42 1.15 9.92
N GLU A 63 1.46 2.00 9.87
CA GLU A 63 2.84 1.57 9.68
C GLU A 63 3.32 0.68 10.82
N GLU A 64 3.00 1.01 12.06
CA GLU A 64 3.34 0.21 13.25
C GLU A 64 2.43 -1.00 13.38
N PHE A 65 1.12 -0.80 13.21
CA PHE A 65 0.11 -1.84 13.44
C PHE A 65 0.19 -2.98 12.43
N PHE A 66 0.26 -2.66 11.15
CA PHE A 66 0.15 -3.66 10.09
C PHE A 66 1.43 -3.81 9.25
N PHE A 67 2.03 -2.72 8.85
CA PHE A 67 3.10 -2.77 7.87
C PHE A 67 4.47 -3.05 8.49
N SER A 68 4.74 -2.56 9.70
CA SER A 68 6.04 -2.64 10.39
C SER A 68 7.18 -1.95 9.62
N LEU A 69 6.84 -1.03 8.74
CA LEU A 69 7.74 -0.28 7.86
C LEU A 69 7.08 1.05 7.46
N PRO A 70 7.87 2.11 7.21
CA PRO A 70 7.37 3.35 6.62
C PRO A 70 6.77 3.13 5.23
N TYR A 71 5.76 3.92 4.87
CA TYR A 71 5.09 3.83 3.57
C TYR A 71 6.03 4.04 2.38
N GLU A 72 7.04 4.90 2.52
CA GLU A 72 8.05 5.11 1.48
C GLU A 72 8.77 3.81 1.10
N ILE A 73 9.16 3.04 2.11
CA ILE A 73 9.84 1.75 1.89
C ILE A 73 8.88 0.71 1.33
N ILE A 74 7.64 0.68 1.86
CA ILE A 74 6.60 -0.27 1.39
C ILE A 74 6.32 -0.05 -0.09
N ASP A 75 6.06 1.19 -0.49
CA ASP A 75 5.71 1.56 -1.87
C ASP A 75 6.84 1.24 -2.83
N LEU A 76 8.10 1.58 -2.47
CA LEU A 76 9.27 1.28 -3.29
C LEU A 76 9.51 -0.23 -3.43
N MET A 77 9.33 -0.99 -2.37
CA MET A 77 9.45 -2.46 -2.42
C MET A 77 8.38 -3.11 -3.30
N LEU A 78 7.12 -2.65 -3.21
CA LEU A 78 6.03 -3.14 -4.05
C LEU A 78 6.26 -2.75 -5.51
N TYR A 79 6.70 -1.53 -5.77
CA TYR A 79 7.06 -1.05 -7.10
C TYR A 79 8.23 -1.85 -7.69
N ALA A 80 9.28 -2.06 -6.93
CA ALA A 80 10.44 -2.85 -7.35
C ALA A 80 10.05 -4.27 -7.74
N LYS A 81 9.16 -4.91 -6.97
CA LYS A 81 8.60 -6.21 -7.29
C LYS A 81 7.78 -6.21 -8.57
N GLU A 82 6.94 -5.19 -8.77
CA GLU A 82 6.11 -5.04 -9.98
C GLU A 82 6.95 -4.85 -11.24
N LYS A 83 8.06 -4.11 -11.11
CA LYS A 83 8.99 -3.82 -12.20
C LYS A 83 10.11 -4.85 -12.35
N SER A 84 10.15 -5.87 -11.50
CA SER A 84 11.22 -6.87 -11.50
C SER A 84 12.62 -6.24 -11.37
N VAL A 85 12.75 -5.23 -10.51
CA VAL A 85 14.02 -4.55 -10.26
C VAL A 85 15.01 -5.53 -9.64
N PRO A 86 16.29 -5.56 -10.08
CA PRO A 86 17.32 -6.42 -9.53
C PRO A 86 17.53 -6.21 -8.03
N LEU A 87 17.83 -7.28 -7.30
CA LEU A 87 17.96 -7.27 -5.86
C LEU A 87 19.07 -6.35 -5.35
N ASP A 88 20.22 -6.33 -6.06
CA ASP A 88 21.37 -5.48 -5.77
C ASP A 88 21.05 -3.99 -5.91
N GLU A 89 20.27 -3.63 -6.92
CA GLU A 89 19.77 -2.26 -7.11
C GLU A 89 18.86 -1.86 -5.95
N ILE A 90 17.92 -2.73 -5.54
CA ILE A 90 17.04 -2.47 -4.38
C ILE A 90 17.86 -2.25 -3.11
N CYS A 91 18.85 -3.11 -2.87
CA CYS A 91 19.75 -3.00 -1.71
C CYS A 91 20.50 -1.66 -1.70
N THR A 92 20.97 -1.24 -2.86
CA THR A 92 21.72 0.00 -3.00
C THR A 92 20.83 1.23 -2.78
N VAL A 93 19.68 1.29 -3.45
CA VAL A 93 18.76 2.44 -3.39
C VAL A 93 18.15 2.60 -2.00
N LEU A 94 17.76 1.52 -1.36
CA LEU A 94 17.12 1.56 -0.04
C LEU A 94 18.12 1.48 1.13
N ASN A 95 19.41 1.33 0.84
CA ASN A 95 20.46 1.12 1.84
C ASN A 95 20.10 -0.04 2.81
N LEU A 96 19.62 -1.15 2.26
CA LEU A 96 19.22 -2.35 3.00
C LEU A 96 20.13 -3.53 2.64
N LYS A 97 20.34 -4.42 3.61
CA LYS A 97 21.00 -5.69 3.35
C LYS A 97 20.07 -6.64 2.59
N GLU A 98 20.66 -7.51 1.77
CA GLU A 98 19.91 -8.49 0.96
C GLU A 98 18.92 -9.33 1.79
N GLU A 99 19.35 -9.76 2.99
CA GLU A 99 18.49 -10.49 3.91
C GLU A 99 17.26 -9.71 4.37
N GLN A 100 17.42 -8.39 4.59
CA GLN A 100 16.32 -7.50 4.96
C GLN A 100 15.32 -7.37 3.81
N VAL A 101 15.81 -7.14 2.58
CA VAL A 101 14.98 -7.06 1.39
C VAL A 101 14.18 -8.36 1.18
N LYS A 102 14.84 -9.52 1.27
CA LYS A 102 14.20 -10.83 1.17
C LYS A 102 13.12 -11.03 2.25
N ARG A 103 13.40 -10.63 3.49
CA ARG A 103 12.44 -10.71 4.61
C ARG A 103 11.20 -9.84 4.36
N ILE A 104 11.39 -8.62 3.84
CA ILE A 104 10.28 -7.73 3.48
C ILE A 104 9.40 -8.37 2.40
N PHE A 105 9.98 -8.85 1.31
CA PHE A 105 9.24 -9.54 0.25
C PHE A 105 8.48 -10.77 0.75
N GLN A 106 9.08 -11.56 1.61
CA GLN A 106 8.40 -12.72 2.22
C GLN A 106 7.23 -12.29 3.10
N SER A 107 7.37 -11.20 3.86
CA SER A 107 6.29 -10.66 4.68
C SER A 107 5.13 -10.17 3.81
N GLN A 108 5.41 -9.39 2.77
CA GLN A 108 4.41 -8.90 1.82
C GLN A 108 3.67 -10.06 1.14
N GLU A 109 4.39 -11.10 0.72
CA GLU A 109 3.79 -12.25 0.06
C GLU A 109 2.90 -13.07 1.03
N ARG A 110 3.31 -13.22 2.29
CA ARG A 110 2.47 -13.87 3.32
C ARG A 110 1.17 -13.11 3.54
N LYS A 111 1.22 -11.79 3.69
CA LYS A 111 0.04 -10.91 3.84
C LYS A 111 -0.88 -11.02 2.61
N ARG A 112 -0.32 -10.97 1.42
CA ARG A 112 -1.07 -11.13 0.16
C ARG A 112 -1.78 -12.48 0.07
N LYS A 113 -1.11 -13.57 0.45
CA LYS A 113 -1.71 -14.91 0.46
C LYS A 113 -2.82 -15.04 1.51
N ALA A 114 -2.60 -14.53 2.72
CA ALA A 114 -3.59 -14.58 3.79
C ALA A 114 -4.89 -13.83 3.42
N SER A 115 -4.79 -12.73 2.68
CA SER A 115 -5.95 -11.93 2.27
C SER A 115 -6.63 -12.40 0.98
N LYS A 116 -6.10 -13.42 0.30
CA LYS A 116 -6.58 -13.85 -1.02
C LYS A 116 -8.07 -14.22 -1.03
N THR A 117 -8.53 -14.91 0.00
CA THR A 117 -9.93 -15.34 0.14
C THR A 117 -10.89 -14.21 0.52
N SER A 118 -10.36 -13.12 1.06
CA SER A 118 -11.14 -11.97 1.50
C SER A 118 -11.29 -10.90 0.42
N ARG A 119 -10.57 -11.03 -0.69
CA ARG A 119 -10.60 -10.06 -1.79
C ARG A 119 -11.89 -10.20 -2.58
N VAL A 120 -12.75 -9.22 -2.46
CA VAL A 120 -13.77 -8.92 -3.46
C VAL A 120 -13.14 -7.87 -4.36
N PHE A 121 -13.03 -8.15 -5.65
CA PHE A 121 -12.47 -7.20 -6.60
C PHE A 121 -13.62 -6.34 -7.15
N PRO A 122 -13.78 -5.09 -6.72
CA PRO A 122 -14.59 -4.16 -7.50
C PRO A 122 -13.90 -3.97 -8.86
N PRO A 123 -14.64 -3.61 -9.93
CA PRO A 123 -14.05 -3.33 -11.23
C PRO A 123 -13.01 -2.21 -11.04
N SER A 124 -11.73 -2.57 -11.01
CA SER A 124 -10.68 -1.58 -11.08
C SER A 124 -10.62 -1.06 -12.51
N TRP A 125 -10.49 0.25 -12.67
CA TRP A 125 -10.19 0.84 -13.96
C TRP A 125 -8.85 0.31 -14.46
N ASN A 126 -8.90 -0.75 -15.24
CA ASN A 126 -7.72 -1.33 -15.85
C ASN A 126 -7.58 -0.70 -17.23
N LYS A 127 -6.54 0.11 -17.43
CA LYS A 127 -6.22 0.74 -18.71
C LYS A 127 -6.19 -0.23 -19.90
N LYS A 128 -6.10 -1.55 -19.63
CA LYS A 128 -6.10 -2.61 -20.64
C LYS A 128 -7.49 -3.01 -21.15
N GLU A 129 -8.56 -2.61 -20.47
CA GLU A 129 -9.94 -2.93 -20.87
C GLU A 129 -10.63 -1.75 -21.60
N LEU A 130 -9.93 -0.62 -21.74
CA LEU A 130 -10.42 0.59 -22.44
C LEU A 130 -9.78 0.81 -23.81
N LEU A 131 -8.95 -0.11 -24.28
CA LEU A 131 -8.37 -0.16 -25.64
C LEU A 131 -8.73 -1.48 -26.31
#